data_0d42b15ccc0f7cf6a7f4cbb8a974fd96
#
_entry.id   0d42b15ccc0f7cf6a7f4cbb8a974fd96
#
_cell.length_a   1.000
_cell.length_b   1.000
_cell.length_c   1.000
_cell.angle_alpha   90.00
_cell.angle_beta   90.00
_cell.angle_gamma   90.00
#
_symmetry.space_group_name_H-M   'P 1'
#
loop_
_entity.id
_entity.type
_entity.pdbx_description
1 polymer ?
#
loop_
_entity_poly.entity_id
_entity_poly.type
_entity_poly.pdbx_seq_one_letter_code
_entity_poly.pdbx_strand_id
1 'polypeptide(L)'
;SFVTVMTASSALAQPSLTGMAYPYQNPNLSALTRAQDLLSRLTLEEKALLMLDESPAIPRLGIKKFFWWSEALHGAANMGNVTVFPEPIAMAASFNDALLYKVFSAASDEMRAQYHHRIRNGGEDEKFHSLSVWTPNVNIFRDPRWGRGQETYGEDPYLTAVMGTAVVRGLQGPEDSKYRKLWACAKHYAVHSGPEYTRHTANLNNVSPRDLWETYLPAFKTLVEEAKVREVMCAYQALDDEPCCGNSRLLQQILRDEWGFQYLVVSDCGAVSDIWQNHKTSSDAVHATAKAALAGTDVECGFNYTYKCIPEAVQRGLISEKEVDKHVLRLLEGRFDLGEMDDPAL
;
A
#
# COMPACT_ATOMS: atom_id res chain seq x y z
N SER A 1 60.64 11.94 2.29
CA SER A 1 59.57 12.05 3.28
C SER A 1 58.31 11.41 2.72
N PHE A 2 57.99 10.19 3.16
CA PHE A 2 56.70 9.56 2.86
C PHE A 2 55.71 9.95 3.95
N VAL A 3 54.60 10.57 3.57
CA VAL A 3 53.48 10.86 4.46
C VAL A 3 52.53 9.68 4.37
N THR A 4 52.44 8.88 5.42
CA THR A 4 51.50 7.79 5.58
C THR A 4 50.16 8.39 6.03
N VAL A 5 49.16 8.39 5.15
CA VAL A 5 47.79 8.76 5.49
C VAL A 5 47.13 7.54 6.15
N MET A 6 46.98 7.64 7.45
CA MET A 6 46.13 6.68 8.18
C MET A 6 44.66 7.00 7.90
N THR A 7 43.98 6.16 7.15
CA THR A 7 42.52 6.16 7.04
C THR A 7 41.96 5.51 8.28
N ALA A 8 41.38 6.28 9.17
CA ALA A 8 40.59 5.78 10.29
C ALA A 8 39.26 5.24 9.71
N SER A 9 39.14 3.92 9.63
CA SER A 9 37.86 3.25 9.42
C SER A 9 37.06 3.39 10.70
N SER A 10 36.05 4.26 10.70
CA SER A 10 35.04 4.29 11.78
C SER A 10 34.15 3.05 11.60
N ALA A 11 34.48 1.99 12.33
CA ALA A 11 33.55 0.89 12.54
C ALA A 11 32.33 1.45 13.28
N LEU A 12 31.20 1.57 12.59
CA LEU A 12 29.90 1.83 13.22
C LEU A 12 29.68 0.72 14.26
N ALA A 13 29.60 1.11 15.53
CA ALA A 13 29.32 0.19 16.63
C ALA A 13 27.98 -0.51 16.32
N GLN A 14 28.01 -1.82 16.18
CA GLN A 14 26.78 -2.62 16.12
C GLN A 14 26.00 -2.42 17.42
N PRO A 15 24.67 -2.14 17.35
CA PRO A 15 23.88 -2.02 18.57
C PRO A 15 24.01 -3.28 19.40
N SER A 16 24.21 -3.14 20.70
CA SER A 16 24.33 -4.27 21.62
C SER A 16 23.01 -5.04 21.63
N LEU A 17 23.06 -6.33 21.32
CA LEU A 17 21.90 -7.25 21.35
C LEU A 17 21.41 -7.54 22.79
N THR A 18 21.99 -6.89 23.80
CA THR A 18 21.62 -6.99 25.21
C THR A 18 20.35 -6.19 25.47
N GLY A 19 19.19 -6.88 25.47
CA GLY A 19 17.89 -6.28 25.76
C GLY A 19 16.75 -6.72 24.83
N MET A 20 17.05 -7.45 23.77
CA MET A 20 16.01 -7.98 22.84
C MET A 20 15.39 -9.24 23.43
N ALA A 21 14.13 -9.13 23.86
CA ALA A 21 13.41 -10.26 24.44
C ALA A 21 12.92 -11.25 23.37
N TYR A 22 12.72 -10.79 22.12
CA TYR A 22 12.10 -11.58 21.06
C TYR A 22 12.82 -11.42 19.70
N PRO A 23 12.80 -12.47 18.84
CA PRO A 23 13.41 -12.44 17.49
C PRO A 23 12.94 -11.27 16.61
N TYR A 24 11.66 -10.90 16.63
CA TYR A 24 11.16 -9.79 15.81
C TYR A 24 11.82 -8.44 16.11
N GLN A 25 12.41 -8.26 17.28
CA GLN A 25 13.12 -7.04 17.68
C GLN A 25 14.53 -6.95 17.10
N ASN A 26 15.05 -8.02 16.49
CA ASN A 26 16.40 -8.06 15.96
C ASN A 26 16.45 -7.51 14.52
N PRO A 27 17.00 -6.31 14.27
CA PRO A 27 17.05 -5.68 12.95
C PRO A 27 17.99 -6.37 11.94
N ASN A 28 18.76 -7.38 12.39
CA ASN A 28 19.62 -8.18 11.53
C ASN A 28 18.93 -9.41 10.93
N LEU A 29 17.72 -9.75 11.39
CA LEU A 29 16.89 -10.79 10.79
C LEU A 29 16.08 -10.22 9.61
N SER A 30 15.69 -11.11 8.67
CA SER A 30 14.86 -10.70 7.54
C SER A 30 13.49 -10.21 8.00
N ALA A 31 12.88 -9.30 7.23
CA ALA A 31 11.52 -8.81 7.50
C ALA A 31 10.53 -9.97 7.66
N LEU A 32 10.59 -10.97 6.78
CA LEU A 32 9.72 -12.16 6.85
C LEU A 32 9.93 -12.96 8.15
N THR A 33 11.16 -13.22 8.57
CA THR A 33 11.45 -13.95 9.83
C THR A 33 10.90 -13.20 11.02
N ARG A 34 11.06 -11.89 11.06
CA ARG A 34 10.56 -11.01 12.12
C ARG A 34 9.03 -10.99 12.14
N ALA A 35 8.41 -10.88 10.97
CA ALA A 35 6.95 -10.89 10.81
C ALA A 35 6.34 -12.22 11.29
N GLN A 36 6.95 -13.36 10.96
CA GLN A 36 6.51 -14.68 11.41
C GLN A 36 6.59 -14.84 12.94
N ASP A 37 7.68 -14.38 13.56
CA ASP A 37 7.80 -14.42 15.03
C ASP A 37 6.76 -13.52 15.70
N LEU A 38 6.57 -12.29 15.21
CA LEU A 38 5.60 -11.37 15.77
C LEU A 38 4.16 -11.86 15.59
N LEU A 39 3.83 -12.38 14.41
CA LEU A 39 2.50 -12.96 14.12
C LEU A 39 2.11 -14.04 15.12
N SER A 40 3.05 -14.91 15.49
CA SER A 40 2.80 -16.00 16.47
C SER A 40 2.45 -15.52 17.89
N ARG A 41 2.62 -14.24 18.17
CA ARG A 41 2.38 -13.61 19.47
C ARG A 41 1.09 -12.81 19.54
N LEU A 42 0.42 -12.60 18.40
CA LEU A 42 -0.80 -11.79 18.29
C LEU A 42 -2.04 -12.63 18.62
N THR A 43 -3.01 -12.02 19.31
CA THR A 43 -4.36 -12.56 19.42
C THR A 43 -5.16 -12.30 18.14
N LEU A 44 -6.27 -13.00 17.96
CA LEU A 44 -7.15 -12.80 16.79
C LEU A 44 -7.68 -11.36 16.73
N GLU A 45 -8.05 -10.78 17.86
CA GLU A 45 -8.53 -9.40 17.96
C GLU A 45 -7.43 -8.40 17.57
N GLU A 46 -6.19 -8.62 18.01
CA GLU A 46 -5.06 -7.78 17.63
C GLU A 46 -4.75 -7.91 16.13
N LYS A 47 -4.82 -9.12 15.56
CA LYS A 47 -4.68 -9.36 14.12
C LYS A 47 -5.72 -8.57 13.33
N ALA A 48 -6.99 -8.62 13.73
CA ALA A 48 -8.07 -7.89 13.09
C ALA A 48 -7.84 -6.36 13.13
N LEU A 49 -7.38 -5.83 14.26
CA LEU A 49 -7.10 -4.41 14.41
C LEU A 49 -5.89 -3.95 13.55
N LEU A 50 -4.90 -4.79 13.36
CA LEU A 50 -3.75 -4.49 12.49
C LEU A 50 -4.14 -4.43 11.00
N MET A 51 -5.24 -5.07 10.61
CA MET A 51 -5.76 -5.04 9.23
C MET A 51 -6.58 -3.78 8.90
N LEU A 52 -6.61 -2.79 9.78
CA LEU A 52 -7.21 -1.47 9.54
C LEU A 52 -6.14 -0.48 9.09
N ASP A 53 -6.51 0.49 8.25
CA ASP A 53 -5.58 1.54 7.80
C ASP A 53 -5.03 2.37 8.97
N GLU A 54 -5.80 2.54 10.03
CA GLU A 54 -5.35 3.04 11.33
C GLU A 54 -5.05 1.86 12.27
N SER A 55 -3.88 1.23 12.10
CA SER A 55 -3.42 0.13 12.95
C SER A 55 -3.05 0.65 14.33
N PRO A 56 -3.75 0.25 15.40
CA PRO A 56 -3.45 0.75 16.75
C PRO A 56 -2.14 0.19 17.30
N ALA A 57 -1.62 0.85 18.33
CA ALA A 57 -0.49 0.32 19.10
C ALA A 57 -0.88 -0.97 19.84
N ILE A 58 0.10 -1.87 19.99
CA ILE A 58 0.01 -3.06 20.86
C ILE A 58 1.12 -2.99 21.92
N PRO A 59 0.87 -2.26 23.03
CA PRO A 59 1.92 -1.92 24.00
C PRO A 59 2.62 -3.13 24.63
N ARG A 60 1.89 -4.25 24.85
CA ARG A 60 2.49 -5.47 25.42
C ARG A 60 3.58 -6.10 24.55
N LEU A 61 3.58 -5.78 23.23
CA LEU A 61 4.59 -6.21 22.26
C LEU A 61 5.48 -5.05 21.79
N GLY A 62 5.35 -3.85 22.38
CA GLY A 62 6.11 -2.68 21.96
C GLY A 62 5.81 -2.20 20.54
N ILE A 63 4.68 -2.63 19.97
CA ILE A 63 4.26 -2.20 18.62
C ILE A 63 3.63 -0.83 18.73
N LYS A 64 4.14 0.11 17.93
CA LYS A 64 3.60 1.47 17.82
C LYS A 64 2.39 1.50 16.91
N LYS A 65 1.58 2.56 17.03
CA LYS A 65 0.53 2.89 16.06
C LYS A 65 1.17 3.09 14.69
N PHE A 66 0.46 2.63 13.63
CA PHE A 66 0.87 2.82 12.25
C PHE A 66 -0.33 3.22 11.40
N PHE A 67 -0.13 4.16 10.50
CA PHE A 67 -1.15 4.62 9.57
C PHE A 67 -0.77 4.22 8.14
N TRP A 68 -1.65 3.50 7.43
CA TRP A 68 -1.38 3.07 6.05
C TRP A 68 -1.64 4.14 4.99
N TRP A 69 -2.06 5.34 5.38
CA TRP A 69 -2.50 6.36 4.42
C TRP A 69 -1.63 7.61 4.43
N SER A 70 -0.82 7.77 3.38
CA SER A 70 -0.22 9.03 2.93
C SER A 70 -0.44 9.21 1.44
N GLU A 71 -0.27 10.42 0.94
CA GLU A 71 -0.47 10.77 -0.46
C GLU A 71 0.72 11.56 -1.01
N ALA A 72 1.09 11.29 -2.26
CA ALA A 72 2.19 12.00 -2.93
C ALA A 72 1.98 12.13 -4.45
N LEU A 73 0.76 12.39 -4.92
CA LEU A 73 0.48 12.48 -6.36
C LEU A 73 1.35 13.50 -7.09
N HIS A 74 1.68 14.61 -6.44
CA HIS A 74 2.58 15.64 -6.98
C HIS A 74 3.46 16.30 -5.89
N GLY A 75 4.03 15.50 -5.04
CA GLY A 75 4.77 15.87 -3.83
C GLY A 75 4.05 15.41 -2.57
N ALA A 76 4.73 15.44 -1.42
CA ALA A 76 4.15 15.01 -0.15
C ALA A 76 2.91 15.84 0.20
N ALA A 77 1.76 15.17 0.37
CA ALA A 77 0.52 15.86 0.70
C ALA A 77 0.38 16.03 2.22
N ASN A 78 -0.12 17.21 2.63
CA ASN A 78 -0.46 17.53 4.04
C ASN A 78 0.71 17.44 5.04
N MET A 79 1.96 17.50 4.57
CA MET A 79 3.16 17.41 5.41
C MET A 79 3.83 18.78 5.71
N GLY A 80 3.13 19.89 5.53
CA GLY A 80 3.65 21.24 5.81
C GLY A 80 4.54 21.77 4.68
N ASN A 81 5.72 22.29 5.01
CA ASN A 81 6.63 22.89 4.04
C ASN A 81 7.41 21.83 3.27
N VAL A 82 6.85 21.40 2.14
CA VAL A 82 7.41 20.41 1.21
C VAL A 82 7.32 20.94 -0.23
N THR A 83 8.06 20.32 -1.15
CA THR A 83 8.02 20.71 -2.56
C THR A 83 6.71 20.26 -3.20
N VAL A 84 6.03 21.18 -3.88
CA VAL A 84 4.85 20.92 -4.70
C VAL A 84 5.27 20.90 -6.16
N PHE A 85 5.03 19.78 -6.82
CA PHE A 85 5.30 19.57 -8.23
C PHE A 85 4.01 19.76 -9.07
N PRO A 86 4.11 19.84 -10.41
CA PRO A 86 2.92 19.86 -11.26
C PRO A 86 2.03 18.62 -11.05
N GLU A 87 0.75 18.75 -11.37
CA GLU A 87 -0.18 17.61 -11.35
C GLU A 87 0.29 16.44 -12.25
N PRO A 88 -0.04 15.19 -11.93
CA PRO A 88 0.44 14.01 -12.67
C PRO A 88 0.18 14.09 -14.18
N ILE A 89 -0.99 14.57 -14.60
CA ILE A 89 -1.31 14.74 -16.03
C ILE A 89 -0.34 15.72 -16.74
N ALA A 90 0.08 16.78 -16.05
CA ALA A 90 1.05 17.74 -16.58
C ALA A 90 2.46 17.14 -16.61
N MET A 91 2.83 16.38 -15.59
CA MET A 91 4.13 15.68 -15.58
C MET A 91 4.19 14.62 -16.68
N ALA A 92 3.11 13.88 -16.94
CA ALA A 92 3.01 12.89 -18.01
C ALA A 92 3.17 13.53 -19.41
N ALA A 93 2.67 14.76 -19.60
CA ALA A 93 2.83 15.51 -20.85
C ALA A 93 4.29 15.86 -21.20
N SER A 94 5.21 15.70 -20.27
CA SER A 94 6.66 15.83 -20.53
C SER A 94 7.23 14.65 -21.32
N PHE A 95 6.59 13.49 -21.33
CA PHE A 95 7.09 12.22 -21.89
C PHE A 95 8.50 11.87 -21.36
N ASN A 96 8.81 12.25 -20.12
CA ASN A 96 10.14 12.12 -19.51
C ASN A 96 10.08 11.33 -18.20
N ASP A 97 10.17 10.02 -18.29
CA ASP A 97 10.16 9.08 -17.15
C ASP A 97 11.37 9.29 -16.22
N ALA A 98 12.54 9.62 -16.78
CA ALA A 98 13.72 9.91 -15.98
C ALA A 98 13.53 11.18 -15.10
N LEU A 99 12.78 12.18 -15.58
CA LEU A 99 12.40 13.34 -14.78
C LEU A 99 11.43 12.94 -13.66
N LEU A 100 10.41 12.13 -13.97
CA LEU A 100 9.46 11.66 -12.96
C LEU A 100 10.16 10.86 -11.86
N TYR A 101 11.08 9.97 -12.22
CA TYR A 101 11.89 9.25 -11.22
C TYR A 101 12.60 10.22 -10.25
N LYS A 102 13.19 11.30 -10.75
CA LYS A 102 13.87 12.32 -9.92
C LYS A 102 12.89 13.08 -9.03
N VAL A 103 11.72 13.47 -9.57
CA VAL A 103 10.66 14.15 -8.83
C VAL A 103 10.20 13.30 -7.66
N PHE A 104 9.85 12.04 -7.90
CA PHE A 104 9.35 11.17 -6.85
C PHE A 104 10.44 10.63 -5.92
N SER A 105 11.69 10.60 -6.36
CA SER A 105 12.84 10.38 -5.48
C SER A 105 13.01 11.52 -4.48
N ALA A 106 12.87 12.78 -4.92
CA ALA A 106 12.88 13.94 -4.04
C ALA A 106 11.68 13.95 -3.08
N ALA A 107 10.48 13.70 -3.59
CA ALA A 107 9.28 13.60 -2.76
C ALA A 107 9.43 12.53 -1.66
N SER A 108 9.99 11.37 -2.00
CA SER A 108 10.22 10.29 -1.01
C SER A 108 11.27 10.67 0.05
N ASP A 109 12.30 11.42 -0.33
CA ASP A 109 13.29 11.94 0.63
C ASP A 109 12.66 12.95 1.60
N GLU A 110 11.81 13.85 1.10
CA GLU A 110 11.07 14.81 1.93
C GLU A 110 10.11 14.09 2.89
N MET A 111 9.35 13.10 2.41
CA MET A 111 8.44 12.32 3.25
C MET A 111 9.19 11.56 4.35
N ARG A 112 10.28 10.89 4.01
CA ARG A 112 11.15 10.23 5.01
C ARG A 112 11.71 11.21 6.03
N ALA A 113 12.17 12.37 5.59
CA ALA A 113 12.71 13.40 6.47
C ALA A 113 11.64 13.90 7.45
N GLN A 114 10.43 14.19 6.98
CA GLN A 114 9.29 14.61 7.80
C GLN A 114 8.88 13.53 8.79
N TYR A 115 8.76 12.27 8.34
CA TYR A 115 8.47 11.12 9.21
C TYR A 115 9.50 10.99 10.33
N HIS A 116 10.80 10.93 9.99
CA HIS A 116 11.86 10.78 11.00
C HIS A 116 11.96 11.99 11.93
N HIS A 117 11.78 13.22 11.42
CA HIS A 117 11.73 14.41 12.26
C HIS A 117 10.62 14.30 13.31
N ARG A 118 9.43 13.90 12.88
CA ARG A 118 8.27 13.70 13.76
C ARG A 118 8.54 12.65 14.84
N ILE A 119 8.97 11.45 14.44
CA ILE A 119 9.21 10.34 15.38
C ILE A 119 10.33 10.67 16.38
N ARG A 120 11.42 11.29 15.93
CA ARG A 120 12.53 11.70 16.81
C ARG A 120 12.15 12.78 17.82
N ASN A 121 11.14 13.59 17.53
CA ASN A 121 10.61 14.60 18.44
C ASN A 121 9.43 14.10 19.30
N GLY A 122 9.23 12.79 19.39
CA GLY A 122 8.23 12.17 20.26
C GLY A 122 6.81 12.17 19.68
N GLY A 123 6.64 12.48 18.40
CA GLY A 123 5.38 12.33 17.69
C GLY A 123 5.08 10.87 17.36
N GLU A 124 3.82 10.59 17.10
CA GLU A 124 3.35 9.28 16.63
C GLU A 124 3.11 9.28 15.12
N ASP A 125 2.99 8.09 14.53
CA ASP A 125 2.53 7.96 13.16
C ASP A 125 1.05 8.36 13.08
N GLU A 126 0.72 9.11 12.04
CA GLU A 126 -0.64 9.59 11.80
C GLU A 126 -0.93 9.70 10.30
N LYS A 127 -2.20 9.87 9.99
CA LYS A 127 -2.69 10.05 8.62
C LYS A 127 -1.90 11.15 7.89
N PHE A 128 -1.47 10.84 6.68
CA PHE A 128 -0.62 11.66 5.79
C PHE A 128 0.85 11.83 6.22
N HIS A 129 1.28 11.24 7.34
CA HIS A 129 2.67 11.30 7.80
C HIS A 129 3.34 9.93 7.86
N SER A 130 2.73 8.92 7.24
CA SER A 130 3.21 7.55 7.21
C SER A 130 4.17 7.27 6.04
N LEU A 131 4.74 6.07 6.07
CA LEU A 131 5.67 5.55 5.05
C LEU A 131 4.96 4.70 3.97
N SER A 132 3.66 4.45 4.11
CA SER A 132 2.79 3.90 3.07
C SER A 132 2.14 5.04 2.30
N VAL A 133 2.24 5.03 0.96
CA VAL A 133 1.87 6.16 0.10
C VAL A 133 0.97 5.69 -1.03
N TRP A 134 -0.26 6.16 -1.05
CA TRP A 134 -1.27 5.73 -2.02
C TRP A 134 -1.14 6.48 -3.36
N THR A 135 -0.03 6.24 -4.01
CA THR A 135 0.44 6.81 -5.28
C THR A 135 1.26 5.75 -6.03
N PRO A 136 1.11 5.59 -7.36
CA PRO A 136 0.43 6.43 -8.35
C PRO A 136 -1.02 6.02 -8.65
N ASN A 137 -1.82 6.98 -9.17
CA ASN A 137 -3.09 6.69 -9.82
C ASN A 137 -2.84 6.33 -11.29
N VAL A 138 -2.93 5.06 -11.63
CA VAL A 138 -2.70 4.53 -13.00
C VAL A 138 -4.00 4.16 -13.74
N ASN A 139 -5.13 4.71 -13.31
CA ASN A 139 -6.36 4.58 -14.06
C ASN A 139 -6.29 5.35 -15.38
N ILE A 140 -6.98 4.85 -16.40
CA ILE A 140 -7.00 5.45 -17.73
C ILE A 140 -8.02 6.58 -17.78
N PHE A 141 -7.59 7.78 -18.17
CA PHE A 141 -8.43 8.97 -18.30
C PHE A 141 -9.27 8.89 -19.59
N ARG A 142 -10.28 8.02 -19.60
CA ARG A 142 -11.10 7.71 -20.78
C ARG A 142 -12.22 8.72 -21.05
N ASP A 143 -12.62 9.53 -20.08
CA ASP A 143 -13.73 10.50 -20.22
C ASP A 143 -13.33 11.82 -19.54
N PRO A 144 -13.34 12.96 -20.29
CA PRO A 144 -12.92 14.26 -19.75
C PRO A 144 -13.84 14.80 -18.64
N ARG A 145 -15.02 14.21 -18.46
CA ARG A 145 -15.96 14.55 -17.39
C ARG A 145 -15.60 13.89 -16.04
N TRP A 146 -14.67 12.96 -16.05
CA TRP A 146 -14.22 12.33 -14.81
C TRP A 146 -13.46 13.33 -13.92
N GLY A 147 -13.96 13.55 -12.69
CA GLY A 147 -13.48 14.56 -11.75
C GLY A 147 -12.07 14.34 -11.20
N ARG A 148 -11.44 13.18 -11.47
CA ARG A 148 -10.08 12.82 -11.00
C ARG A 148 -9.07 12.61 -12.13
N GLY A 149 -9.41 13.06 -13.35
CA GLY A 149 -8.53 12.88 -14.50
C GLY A 149 -7.14 13.51 -14.34
N GLN A 150 -7.03 14.64 -13.65
CA GLN A 150 -5.77 15.34 -13.40
C GLN A 150 -4.79 14.52 -12.51
N GLU A 151 -5.29 13.56 -11.74
CA GLU A 151 -4.47 12.67 -10.91
C GLU A 151 -3.74 11.60 -11.73
N THR A 152 -4.08 11.44 -13.03
CA THR A 152 -3.63 10.34 -13.89
C THR A 152 -2.53 10.76 -14.85
N TYR A 153 -2.00 9.79 -15.59
CA TYR A 153 -0.96 9.98 -16.61
C TYR A 153 -1.54 10.04 -18.03
N GLY A 154 -2.87 10.17 -18.16
CA GLY A 154 -3.58 10.32 -19.43
C GLY A 154 -4.36 9.08 -19.87
N GLU A 155 -4.62 8.99 -21.16
CA GLU A 155 -5.47 7.96 -21.75
C GLU A 155 -4.72 6.79 -22.39
N ASP A 156 -3.40 6.90 -22.53
CA ASP A 156 -2.57 5.85 -23.14
C ASP A 156 -2.06 4.86 -22.08
N PRO A 157 -2.35 3.55 -22.21
CA PRO A 157 -1.92 2.53 -21.24
C PRO A 157 -0.40 2.36 -21.14
N TYR A 158 0.32 2.51 -22.26
CA TYR A 158 1.77 2.36 -22.28
C TYR A 158 2.46 3.55 -21.60
N LEU A 159 2.06 4.78 -21.94
CA LEU A 159 2.57 5.98 -21.26
C LEU A 159 2.31 5.90 -19.76
N THR A 160 1.09 5.52 -19.37
CA THR A 160 0.71 5.34 -17.96
C THR A 160 1.60 4.31 -17.26
N ALA A 161 1.88 3.19 -17.92
CA ALA A 161 2.77 2.15 -17.37
C ALA A 161 4.21 2.66 -17.18
N VAL A 162 4.78 3.34 -18.19
CA VAL A 162 6.16 3.87 -18.13
C VAL A 162 6.29 4.94 -17.04
N MET A 163 5.38 5.92 -17.02
CA MET A 163 5.39 6.98 -16.02
C MET A 163 5.12 6.44 -14.61
N GLY A 164 4.14 5.55 -14.46
CA GLY A 164 3.84 4.88 -13.18
C GLY A 164 5.03 4.08 -12.65
N THR A 165 5.78 3.40 -13.52
CA THR A 165 7.01 2.69 -13.14
C THR A 165 8.06 3.64 -12.57
N ALA A 166 8.27 4.78 -13.21
CA ALA A 166 9.22 5.79 -12.73
C ALA A 166 8.82 6.35 -11.36
N VAL A 167 7.52 6.58 -11.15
CA VAL A 167 6.96 7.02 -9.87
C VAL A 167 7.19 5.98 -8.78
N VAL A 168 6.82 4.74 -9.01
CA VAL A 168 7.00 3.64 -8.03
C VAL A 168 8.47 3.51 -7.63
N ARG A 169 9.38 3.45 -8.60
CA ARG A 169 10.82 3.33 -8.34
C ARG A 169 11.38 4.54 -7.57
N GLY A 170 10.93 5.75 -7.88
CA GLY A 170 11.31 6.97 -7.17
C GLY A 170 10.83 6.96 -5.72
N LEU A 171 9.58 6.58 -5.48
CA LEU A 171 9.00 6.50 -4.13
C LEU A 171 9.64 5.40 -3.28
N GLN A 172 9.83 4.21 -3.83
CA GLN A 172 10.32 3.05 -3.08
C GLN A 172 11.84 3.06 -2.86
N GLY A 173 12.59 3.81 -3.69
CA GLY A 173 14.04 3.86 -3.65
C GLY A 173 14.72 2.59 -4.21
N PRO A 174 16.05 2.48 -4.07
CA PRO A 174 16.83 1.35 -4.60
C PRO A 174 16.40 0.00 -4.03
N GLU A 175 16.39 -1.04 -4.88
CA GLU A 175 15.94 -2.39 -4.48
C GLU A 175 16.89 -3.08 -3.49
N ASP A 176 18.15 -2.74 -3.50
CA ASP A 176 19.20 -3.29 -2.63
C ASP A 176 19.32 -2.57 -1.27
N SER A 177 18.51 -1.54 -1.03
CA SER A 177 18.48 -0.86 0.25
C SER A 177 17.96 -1.77 1.35
N LYS A 178 18.56 -1.69 2.55
CA LYS A 178 18.10 -2.43 3.75
C LYS A 178 16.63 -2.16 4.05
N TYR A 179 16.20 -0.91 3.94
CA TYR A 179 14.82 -0.49 4.13
C TYR A 179 14.33 0.23 2.87
N ARG A 180 13.09 0.01 2.50
CA ARG A 180 12.43 0.82 1.47
C ARG A 180 12.23 2.24 1.97
N LYS A 181 12.35 3.22 1.07
CA LYS A 181 12.04 4.61 1.45
C LYS A 181 10.57 4.74 1.83
N LEU A 182 9.69 4.31 0.93
CA LEU A 182 8.24 4.30 1.08
C LEU A 182 7.69 3.02 0.43
N TRP A 183 6.48 2.66 0.75
CA TRP A 183 5.69 1.71 -0.02
C TRP A 183 4.73 2.48 -0.93
N ALA A 184 4.91 2.34 -2.24
CA ALA A 184 4.03 2.92 -3.26
C ALA A 184 2.83 2.02 -3.50
N CYS A 185 1.70 2.62 -3.87
CA CYS A 185 0.43 1.92 -4.10
C CYS A 185 -0.12 2.22 -5.48
N ALA A 186 -0.26 1.20 -6.32
CA ALA A 186 -0.95 1.32 -7.61
C ALA A 186 -2.46 1.36 -7.40
N LYS A 187 -3.12 2.43 -7.84
CA LYS A 187 -4.56 2.64 -7.64
C LYS A 187 -5.27 3.11 -8.91
N HIS A 188 -6.55 2.86 -9.00
CA HIS A 188 -7.45 2.02 -8.23
C HIS A 188 -7.80 0.77 -9.05
N TYR A 189 -7.48 -0.39 -8.58
CA TYR A 189 -7.57 -1.67 -9.29
C TYR A 189 -8.98 -2.25 -9.23
N ALA A 190 -9.72 -2.34 -10.32
CA ALA A 190 -9.41 -1.94 -11.67
C ALA A 190 -10.58 -1.16 -12.29
N VAL A 191 -10.32 -0.53 -13.46
CA VAL A 191 -11.35 0.14 -14.29
C VAL A 191 -12.04 1.33 -13.59
N HIS A 192 -11.36 2.02 -12.68
CA HIS A 192 -11.92 3.20 -12.00
C HIS A 192 -11.65 4.48 -12.81
N SER A 193 -12.65 4.95 -13.55
CA SER A 193 -12.62 6.22 -14.32
C SER A 193 -14.03 6.66 -14.72
N GLY A 194 -15.00 6.40 -13.88
CA GLY A 194 -16.40 6.78 -14.10
C GLY A 194 -16.80 8.02 -13.32
N PRO A 195 -18.08 8.42 -13.40
CA PRO A 195 -18.59 9.56 -12.66
C PRO A 195 -18.39 9.36 -11.14
N GLU A 196 -17.74 10.30 -10.48
CA GLU A 196 -17.38 10.20 -9.05
C GLU A 196 -18.58 10.04 -8.11
N TYR A 197 -19.74 10.64 -8.46
CA TYR A 197 -20.94 10.52 -7.64
C TYR A 197 -21.56 9.12 -7.63
N THR A 198 -21.15 8.22 -8.55
CA THR A 198 -21.59 6.81 -8.58
C THR A 198 -20.56 5.82 -8.10
N ARG A 199 -19.36 6.25 -7.72
CA ARG A 199 -18.22 5.36 -7.45
C ARG A 199 -18.53 4.22 -6.48
N HIS A 200 -19.35 4.46 -5.45
CA HIS A 200 -19.72 3.47 -4.43
C HIS A 200 -20.82 2.49 -4.88
N THR A 201 -21.48 2.74 -6.01
CA THR A 201 -22.61 1.94 -6.48
C THR A 201 -22.44 1.47 -7.92
N ALA A 202 -21.44 1.99 -8.64
CA ALA A 202 -21.23 1.66 -10.04
C ALA A 202 -20.89 0.19 -10.23
N ASN A 203 -21.53 -0.44 -11.24
CA ASN A 203 -21.25 -1.80 -11.67
C ASN A 203 -20.95 -1.80 -13.18
N LEU A 204 -19.75 -2.21 -13.55
CA LEU A 204 -19.24 -2.14 -14.91
C LEU A 204 -19.37 -3.49 -15.60
N ASN A 205 -20.56 -3.78 -16.16
CA ASN A 205 -20.88 -5.05 -16.82
C ASN A 205 -20.60 -5.07 -18.32
N ASN A 206 -20.11 -3.95 -18.88
CA ASN A 206 -19.90 -3.79 -20.33
C ASN A 206 -18.43 -3.64 -20.73
N VAL A 207 -17.51 -4.00 -19.84
CA VAL A 207 -16.08 -3.98 -20.14
C VAL A 207 -15.74 -5.24 -20.92
N SER A 208 -15.42 -5.09 -22.22
CA SER A 208 -15.02 -6.25 -23.01
C SER A 208 -13.72 -6.86 -22.48
N PRO A 209 -13.48 -8.17 -22.66
CA PRO A 209 -12.18 -8.77 -22.35
C PRO A 209 -11.01 -8.04 -23.02
N ARG A 210 -11.19 -7.56 -24.24
CA ARG A 210 -10.20 -6.80 -24.95
C ARG A 210 -9.88 -5.48 -24.24
N ASP A 211 -10.90 -4.69 -23.88
CA ASP A 211 -10.70 -3.43 -23.18
C ASP A 211 -10.04 -3.64 -21.82
N LEU A 212 -10.46 -4.69 -21.09
CA LEU A 212 -9.87 -5.02 -19.81
C LEU A 212 -8.37 -5.31 -19.93
N TRP A 213 -7.98 -6.18 -20.88
CA TRP A 213 -6.60 -6.65 -21.02
C TRP A 213 -5.69 -5.73 -21.83
N GLU A 214 -6.22 -4.92 -22.73
CA GLU A 214 -5.43 -4.02 -23.59
C GLU A 214 -5.42 -2.56 -23.08
N THR A 215 -6.37 -2.17 -22.24
CA THR A 215 -6.50 -0.78 -21.77
C THR A 215 -6.37 -0.64 -20.26
N TYR A 216 -7.14 -1.40 -19.47
CA TYR A 216 -7.27 -1.11 -18.04
C TYR A 216 -6.25 -1.85 -17.16
N LEU A 217 -5.83 -3.04 -17.51
CA LEU A 217 -4.90 -3.85 -16.72
C LEU A 217 -3.41 -3.62 -17.03
N PRO A 218 -2.97 -3.19 -18.23
CA PRO A 218 -1.54 -3.18 -18.59
C PRO A 218 -0.66 -2.36 -17.64
N ALA A 219 -1.10 -1.16 -17.23
CA ALA A 219 -0.32 -0.35 -16.30
C ALA A 219 -0.14 -1.04 -14.95
N PHE A 220 -1.20 -1.62 -14.37
CA PHE A 220 -1.10 -2.39 -13.13
C PHE A 220 -0.14 -3.56 -13.26
N LYS A 221 -0.25 -4.33 -14.35
CA LYS A 221 0.64 -5.46 -14.62
C LYS A 221 2.10 -5.03 -14.64
N THR A 222 2.42 -3.98 -15.38
CA THR A 222 3.79 -3.44 -15.47
C THR A 222 4.30 -2.97 -14.10
N LEU A 223 3.47 -2.29 -13.29
CA LEU A 223 3.87 -1.84 -11.97
C LEU A 223 4.13 -3.03 -11.02
N VAL A 224 3.38 -4.11 -11.15
CA VAL A 224 3.59 -5.34 -10.37
C VAL A 224 4.85 -6.07 -10.83
N GLU A 225 4.95 -6.38 -12.13
CA GLU A 225 5.98 -7.26 -12.66
C GLU A 225 7.35 -6.57 -12.82
N GLU A 226 7.38 -5.27 -13.18
CA GLU A 226 8.63 -4.56 -13.48
C GLU A 226 9.03 -3.55 -12.40
N ALA A 227 8.09 -2.76 -11.90
CA ALA A 227 8.36 -1.76 -10.87
C ALA A 227 8.37 -2.34 -9.45
N LYS A 228 7.85 -3.57 -9.25
CA LYS A 228 7.76 -4.25 -7.95
C LYS A 228 7.03 -3.39 -6.92
N VAL A 229 5.90 -2.82 -7.33
CA VAL A 229 5.04 -2.03 -6.44
C VAL A 229 4.64 -2.82 -5.20
N ARG A 230 4.64 -2.19 -4.03
CA ARG A 230 4.42 -2.86 -2.74
C ARG A 230 2.98 -2.87 -2.29
N GLU A 231 2.15 -2.01 -2.85
CA GLU A 231 0.73 -1.97 -2.55
C GLU A 231 -0.10 -1.84 -3.84
N VAL A 232 -1.29 -2.44 -3.82
CA VAL A 232 -2.32 -2.27 -4.83
C VAL A 232 -3.62 -1.92 -4.12
N MET A 233 -4.29 -0.86 -4.55
CA MET A 233 -5.58 -0.48 -3.96
C MET A 233 -6.72 -0.99 -4.82
N CYS A 234 -7.59 -1.84 -4.27
CA CYS A 234 -8.81 -2.24 -4.95
C CYS A 234 -9.84 -1.12 -4.97
N ALA A 235 -10.52 -0.98 -6.10
CA ALA A 235 -11.42 0.15 -6.37
C ALA A 235 -12.80 0.00 -5.73
N TYR A 236 -13.54 1.11 -5.66
CA TYR A 236 -14.91 1.17 -5.12
C TYR A 236 -15.93 0.33 -5.89
N GLN A 237 -15.90 0.43 -7.24
CA GLN A 237 -16.94 -0.13 -8.08
C GLN A 237 -16.91 -1.66 -8.14
N ALA A 238 -18.00 -2.23 -8.65
CA ALA A 238 -18.05 -3.61 -9.07
C ALA A 238 -17.65 -3.75 -10.56
N LEU A 239 -17.08 -4.88 -10.92
CA LEU A 239 -16.79 -5.33 -12.26
C LEU A 239 -17.45 -6.69 -12.47
N ASP A 240 -18.32 -6.81 -13.48
CA ASP A 240 -19.10 -8.04 -13.76
C ASP A 240 -19.84 -8.54 -12.50
N ASP A 241 -20.59 -7.67 -11.84
CA ASP A 241 -21.38 -7.89 -10.61
C ASP A 241 -20.56 -8.16 -9.34
N GLU A 242 -19.22 -8.21 -9.41
CA GLU A 242 -18.37 -8.45 -8.25
C GLU A 242 -17.65 -7.17 -7.80
N PRO A 243 -17.85 -6.70 -6.56
CA PRO A 243 -17.12 -5.57 -6.00
C PRO A 243 -15.61 -5.79 -6.08
N CYS A 244 -14.84 -4.83 -6.59
CA CYS A 244 -13.40 -5.02 -6.82
C CYS A 244 -12.65 -5.50 -5.58
N CYS A 245 -12.99 -5.00 -4.38
CA CYS A 245 -12.36 -5.44 -3.13
C CYS A 245 -12.84 -6.81 -2.61
N GLY A 246 -13.84 -7.42 -3.25
CA GLY A 246 -14.32 -8.78 -3.00
C GLY A 246 -14.18 -9.70 -4.21
N ASN A 247 -13.48 -9.27 -5.26
CA ASN A 247 -13.39 -9.98 -6.54
C ASN A 247 -12.16 -10.90 -6.58
N SER A 248 -12.37 -12.20 -6.32
CA SER A 248 -11.30 -13.21 -6.35
C SER A 248 -10.63 -13.35 -7.72
N ARG A 249 -11.33 -13.08 -8.83
CA ARG A 249 -10.73 -13.11 -10.17
C ARG A 249 -9.69 -12.00 -10.30
N LEU A 250 -10.01 -10.78 -9.87
CA LEU A 250 -9.07 -9.66 -9.92
C LEU A 250 -7.91 -9.86 -8.94
N LEU A 251 -8.22 -10.10 -7.66
CA LEU A 251 -7.23 -10.03 -6.59
C LEU A 251 -6.41 -11.31 -6.43
N GLN A 252 -7.03 -12.50 -6.60
CA GLN A 252 -6.31 -13.75 -6.46
C GLN A 252 -5.81 -14.26 -7.82
N GLN A 253 -6.70 -14.51 -8.79
CA GLN A 253 -6.30 -15.16 -10.03
C GLN A 253 -5.36 -14.28 -10.87
N ILE A 254 -5.76 -13.03 -11.16
CA ILE A 254 -4.97 -12.14 -12.02
C ILE A 254 -3.79 -11.56 -11.24
N LEU A 255 -4.05 -10.85 -10.13
CA LEU A 255 -3.02 -10.09 -9.44
C LEU A 255 -1.96 -11.00 -8.79
N ARG A 256 -2.39 -12.05 -8.04
CA ARG A 256 -1.46 -12.89 -7.29
C ARG A 256 -0.98 -14.11 -8.07
N ASP A 257 -1.87 -14.86 -8.70
CA ASP A 257 -1.50 -16.14 -9.34
C ASP A 257 -0.83 -15.90 -10.70
N GLU A 258 -1.37 -15.02 -11.56
CA GLU A 258 -0.81 -14.76 -12.88
C GLU A 258 0.36 -13.77 -12.85
N TRP A 259 0.26 -12.65 -12.10
CA TRP A 259 1.31 -11.61 -12.07
C TRP A 259 2.30 -11.78 -10.91
N GLY A 260 2.05 -12.71 -9.99
CA GLY A 260 2.96 -13.03 -8.89
C GLY A 260 3.05 -11.96 -7.80
N PHE A 261 2.03 -11.15 -7.60
CA PHE A 261 2.01 -10.11 -6.58
C PHE A 261 2.02 -10.71 -5.16
N GLN A 262 3.03 -10.36 -4.35
CA GLN A 262 3.24 -10.93 -3.02
C GLN A 262 2.91 -9.98 -1.86
N TYR A 263 2.66 -8.70 -2.16
CA TYR A 263 2.55 -7.64 -1.15
C TYR A 263 1.09 -7.28 -0.82
N LEU A 264 0.85 -6.08 -0.29
CA LEU A 264 -0.44 -5.68 0.26
C LEU A 264 -1.46 -5.28 -0.81
N VAL A 265 -2.69 -5.73 -0.60
CA VAL A 265 -3.89 -5.13 -1.20
C VAL A 265 -4.60 -4.33 -0.12
N VAL A 266 -4.71 -3.02 -0.33
CA VAL A 266 -5.49 -2.11 0.51
C VAL A 266 -6.81 -1.77 -0.18
N SER A 267 -7.90 -1.63 0.59
CA SER A 267 -9.16 -1.16 0.02
C SER A 267 -9.16 0.34 -0.18
N ASP A 268 -9.87 0.83 -1.20
CA ASP A 268 -10.31 2.22 -1.20
C ASP A 268 -11.24 2.48 0.00
N CYS A 269 -11.33 3.74 0.47
CA CYS A 269 -11.94 4.05 1.75
C CYS A 269 -13.44 3.81 1.76
N GLY A 270 -13.89 2.78 2.50
CA GLY A 270 -15.28 2.32 2.56
C GLY A 270 -15.64 1.24 1.53
N ALA A 271 -14.73 0.86 0.62
CA ALA A 271 -15.02 -0.11 -0.43
C ALA A 271 -15.36 -1.52 0.10
N VAL A 272 -14.86 -1.92 1.27
CA VAL A 272 -15.27 -3.18 1.91
C VAL A 272 -16.69 -3.06 2.44
N SER A 273 -17.07 -1.92 3.03
CA SER A 273 -18.44 -1.66 3.46
C SER A 273 -19.41 -1.64 2.27
N ASP A 274 -18.99 -1.15 1.10
CA ASP A 274 -19.82 -1.11 -0.11
C ASP A 274 -20.27 -2.49 -0.57
N ILE A 275 -19.51 -3.55 -0.27
CA ILE A 275 -19.86 -4.94 -0.62
C ILE A 275 -21.27 -5.33 -0.12
N TRP A 276 -21.63 -4.90 1.11
CA TRP A 276 -22.92 -5.21 1.68
C TRP A 276 -23.88 -4.01 1.71
N GLN A 277 -23.37 -2.79 1.85
CA GLN A 277 -24.21 -1.59 1.94
C GLN A 277 -24.73 -1.12 0.58
N ASN A 278 -23.87 -1.09 -0.43
CA ASN A 278 -24.15 -0.47 -1.73
C ASN A 278 -24.29 -1.51 -2.85
N HIS A 279 -23.33 -2.42 -3.00
CA HIS A 279 -23.38 -3.45 -4.05
C HIS A 279 -24.32 -4.61 -3.70
N LYS A 280 -24.66 -4.80 -2.41
CA LYS A 280 -25.60 -5.83 -1.94
C LYS A 280 -25.20 -7.27 -2.31
N THR A 281 -23.91 -7.55 -2.47
CA THR A 281 -23.40 -8.89 -2.81
C THR A 281 -23.09 -9.74 -1.59
N SER A 282 -23.24 -9.18 -0.38
CA SER A 282 -23.21 -9.88 0.91
C SER A 282 -24.38 -9.44 1.77
N SER A 283 -24.84 -10.33 2.66
CA SER A 283 -26.02 -10.10 3.50
C SER A 283 -25.79 -9.07 4.61
N ASP A 284 -24.56 -9.00 5.12
CA ASP A 284 -24.18 -8.18 6.27
C ASP A 284 -22.67 -7.93 6.29
N ALA A 285 -22.21 -7.17 7.28
CA ALA A 285 -20.81 -6.82 7.46
C ALA A 285 -19.91 -8.06 7.69
N VAL A 286 -20.37 -9.08 8.38
CA VAL A 286 -19.58 -10.30 8.68
C VAL A 286 -19.30 -11.08 7.40
N HIS A 287 -20.31 -11.26 6.55
CA HIS A 287 -20.15 -11.92 5.25
C HIS A 287 -19.32 -11.07 4.27
N ALA A 288 -19.46 -9.74 4.31
CA ALA A 288 -18.62 -8.84 3.51
C ALA A 288 -17.14 -8.91 3.93
N THR A 289 -16.88 -8.96 5.25
CA THR A 289 -15.54 -9.20 5.80
C THR A 289 -14.92 -10.49 5.25
N ALA A 290 -15.66 -11.59 5.34
CA ALA A 290 -15.18 -12.88 4.84
C ALA A 290 -14.94 -12.84 3.32
N LYS A 291 -15.86 -12.23 2.55
CA LYS A 291 -15.74 -12.11 1.10
C LYS A 291 -14.49 -11.31 0.70
N ALA A 292 -14.26 -10.15 1.32
CA ALA A 292 -13.11 -9.31 1.02
C ALA A 292 -11.77 -9.98 1.40
N ALA A 293 -11.69 -10.57 2.59
CA ALA A 293 -10.49 -11.28 3.04
C ALA A 293 -10.18 -12.47 2.14
N LEU A 294 -11.16 -13.35 1.87
CA LEU A 294 -10.98 -14.52 0.98
C LEU A 294 -10.61 -14.14 -0.45
N ALA A 295 -11.07 -12.97 -0.94
CA ALA A 295 -10.67 -12.46 -2.23
C ALA A 295 -9.22 -11.94 -2.26
N GLY A 296 -8.65 -11.55 -1.12
CA GLY A 296 -7.26 -11.12 -1.01
C GLY A 296 -7.04 -9.67 -0.59
N THR A 297 -8.05 -8.96 -0.09
CA THR A 297 -7.91 -7.62 0.50
C THR A 297 -7.31 -7.72 1.89
N ASP A 298 -6.12 -7.13 2.09
CA ASP A 298 -5.33 -7.27 3.32
C ASP A 298 -5.63 -6.18 4.36
N VAL A 299 -5.81 -4.93 3.91
CA VAL A 299 -6.04 -3.77 4.78
C VAL A 299 -7.30 -3.04 4.34
N GLU A 300 -8.19 -2.76 5.30
CA GLU A 300 -9.39 -1.93 5.07
C GLU A 300 -9.13 -0.47 5.41
N CYS A 301 -9.41 0.44 4.46
CA CYS A 301 -9.57 1.86 4.73
C CYS A 301 -11.04 2.21 4.97
N GLY A 302 -11.32 2.98 6.02
CA GLY A 302 -12.68 3.46 6.26
C GLY A 302 -12.87 4.15 7.60
N PHE A 303 -14.13 4.57 7.86
CA PHE A 303 -14.52 5.19 9.13
C PHE A 303 -15.26 4.22 10.05
N ASN A 304 -16.05 3.31 9.47
CA ASN A 304 -16.81 2.28 10.17
C ASN A 304 -16.32 0.92 9.71
N TYR A 305 -15.16 0.54 10.15
CA TYR A 305 -14.44 -0.64 9.69
C TYR A 305 -15.26 -1.92 9.76
N THR A 306 -15.50 -2.51 8.58
CA THR A 306 -16.15 -3.82 8.41
C THR A 306 -15.25 -4.94 8.93
N TYR A 307 -13.91 -4.79 8.80
CA TYR A 307 -12.91 -5.76 9.28
C TYR A 307 -12.84 -5.91 10.82
N LYS A 308 -13.50 -5.03 11.57
CA LYS A 308 -13.77 -5.30 12.99
C LYS A 308 -14.61 -6.56 13.22
N CYS A 309 -15.30 -7.03 12.18
CA CYS A 309 -16.06 -8.30 12.22
C CYS A 309 -15.18 -9.55 11.97
N ILE A 310 -13.86 -9.43 11.73
CA ILE A 310 -12.97 -10.58 11.51
C ILE A 310 -13.07 -11.63 12.63
N PRO A 311 -13.04 -11.31 13.92
CA PRO A 311 -13.18 -12.30 14.98
C PRO A 311 -14.52 -13.07 14.90
N GLU A 312 -15.61 -12.36 14.61
CA GLU A 312 -16.93 -12.96 14.43
C GLU A 312 -16.99 -13.83 13.17
N ALA A 313 -16.38 -13.40 12.06
CA ALA A 313 -16.28 -14.20 10.83
C ALA A 313 -15.53 -15.52 11.06
N VAL A 314 -14.46 -15.50 11.85
CA VAL A 314 -13.73 -16.71 12.26
C VAL A 314 -14.59 -17.59 13.17
N GLN A 315 -15.24 -17.00 14.17
CA GLN A 315 -16.12 -17.74 15.09
C GLN A 315 -17.27 -18.42 14.37
N ARG A 316 -17.83 -17.77 13.33
CA ARG A 316 -18.90 -18.35 12.48
C ARG A 316 -18.37 -19.36 11.45
N GLY A 317 -17.05 -19.56 11.34
CA GLY A 317 -16.44 -20.47 10.38
C GLY A 317 -16.49 -19.99 8.92
N LEU A 318 -16.73 -18.68 8.68
CA LEU A 318 -16.75 -18.09 7.34
C LEU A 318 -15.34 -17.90 6.76
N ILE A 319 -14.35 -17.64 7.62
CA ILE A 319 -12.93 -17.64 7.32
C ILE A 319 -12.18 -18.37 8.40
N SER A 320 -10.98 -18.87 8.11
CA SER A 320 -10.11 -19.46 9.11
C SER A 320 -9.14 -18.42 9.68
N GLU A 321 -8.69 -18.61 10.94
CA GLU A 321 -7.62 -17.78 11.50
C GLU A 321 -6.34 -17.88 10.66
N LYS A 322 -6.06 -19.04 10.05
CA LYS A 322 -4.94 -19.21 9.12
C LYS A 322 -5.06 -18.29 7.88
N GLU A 323 -6.26 -17.98 7.43
CA GLU A 323 -6.46 -16.99 6.36
C GLU A 323 -6.13 -15.59 6.85
N VAL A 324 -6.61 -15.21 8.04
CA VAL A 324 -6.25 -13.93 8.69
C VAL A 324 -4.73 -13.82 8.87
N ASP A 325 -4.04 -14.89 9.25
CA ASP A 325 -2.58 -14.93 9.40
C ASP A 325 -1.83 -14.56 8.12
N LYS A 326 -2.32 -14.95 6.95
CA LYS A 326 -1.69 -14.58 5.67
C LYS A 326 -1.71 -13.08 5.43
N HIS A 327 -2.82 -12.43 5.75
CA HIS A 327 -2.97 -10.97 5.60
C HIS A 327 -2.06 -10.24 6.58
N VAL A 328 -2.11 -10.63 7.85
CA VAL A 328 -1.30 -10.02 8.91
C VAL A 328 0.19 -10.23 8.67
N LEU A 329 0.60 -11.39 8.14
CA LEU A 329 2.01 -11.64 7.79
C LEU A 329 2.52 -10.63 6.77
N ARG A 330 1.76 -10.35 5.70
CA ARG A 330 2.13 -9.38 4.66
C ARG A 330 2.27 -7.96 5.21
N LEU A 331 1.31 -7.52 6.02
CA LEU A 331 1.36 -6.17 6.60
C LEU A 331 2.51 -6.01 7.61
N LEU A 332 2.81 -7.03 8.40
CA LEU A 332 3.95 -7.01 9.34
C LEU A 332 5.28 -7.00 8.57
N GLU A 333 5.39 -7.84 7.53
CA GLU A 333 6.56 -7.83 6.65
C GLU A 333 6.80 -6.43 6.06
N GLY A 334 5.72 -5.76 5.62
CA GLY A 334 5.79 -4.39 5.12
C GLY A 334 6.30 -3.39 6.14
N ARG A 335 5.82 -3.43 7.37
CA ARG A 335 6.29 -2.56 8.44
C ARG A 335 7.78 -2.78 8.76
N PHE A 336 8.25 -4.03 8.71
CA PHE A 336 9.68 -4.34 8.86
C PHE A 336 10.51 -3.91 7.64
N ASP A 337 10.01 -4.09 6.42
CA ASP A 337 10.66 -3.64 5.17
C ASP A 337 10.81 -2.10 5.12
N LEU A 338 9.88 -1.37 5.70
CA LEU A 338 9.94 0.08 5.87
C LEU A 338 10.89 0.52 7.00
N GLY A 339 11.29 -0.39 7.90
CA GLY A 339 12.08 -0.08 9.08
C GLY A 339 11.33 0.72 10.15
N GLU A 340 10.00 0.77 10.07
CA GLU A 340 9.14 1.53 10.98
C GLU A 340 9.24 1.02 12.43
N MET A 341 9.42 -0.29 12.59
CA MET A 341 9.53 -0.93 13.90
C MET A 341 10.95 -0.90 14.49
N ASP A 342 11.90 -0.31 13.80
CA ASP A 342 13.29 -0.24 14.23
C ASP A 342 13.64 1.12 14.83
N ASP A 343 14.82 1.21 15.45
CA ASP A 343 15.32 2.50 15.94
C ASP A 343 15.55 3.45 14.76
N PRO A 344 14.96 4.65 14.76
CA PRO A 344 15.17 5.65 13.71
C PRO A 344 16.62 6.07 13.47
N ALA A 345 17.54 5.69 14.38
CA ALA A 345 18.97 5.93 14.24
C ALA A 345 19.67 4.89 13.33
N LEU A 346 19.01 3.76 13.03
CA LEU A 346 19.53 2.70 12.16
C LEU A 346 19.25 2.97 10.68
#